data_ecc71fa5ec95ecd0e2d579008ab7c0ac
#
_entry.id   ecc71fa5ec95ecd0e2d579008ab7c0ac
#
_cell.length_a   1.000
_cell.length_b   1.000
_cell.length_c   1.000
_cell.angle_alpha   90.00
_cell.angle_beta   90.00
_cell.angle_gamma   90.00
#
_symmetry.space_group_name_H-M   'P 1'
#
loop_
_entity.id
_entity.type
_entity.pdbx_description
1 polymer ?
#
loop_
_entity_poly.entity_id
_entity_poly.type
_entity_poly.pdbx_seq_one_letter_code
_entity_poly.pdbx_strand_id
1 'polypeptide(L)'
;MGFLGAATEELTPTGLALTLLPSTSRDQVVPARDVALDGALVYSCDPDTTAIDWLERRSLPLVYVDQEPREGIAAVNVADRDGARAAARHLVELGHRRIAVMTAGLHGEPGIVAAADALAESGSWKYVGRERLLGYLDVLEPAGITPVVYRQLGNDDEEARDAARDLLAGEDRPTGVLCYSDVLAHGVVRAAEDLGLRVPEDVSVVGFDDSPLASRVRPTLTTVRQDVAGKGRAAAAALAAAIEAARTGGTGPTDHVVLPTELVVRDSTARAPGWSGPG
;
A
#
# COMPACT_ATOMS: atom_id res chain seq x y z
N MET A 1 -3.14 -13.52 -11.25
CA MET A 1 -3.98 -14.03 -10.14
C MET A 1 -3.88 -13.03 -8.99
N GLY A 2 -5.00 -12.66 -8.35
CA GLY A 2 -5.00 -11.75 -7.19
C GLY A 2 -4.86 -12.52 -5.87
N PHE A 3 -4.75 -11.79 -4.76
CA PHE A 3 -4.61 -12.33 -3.40
C PHE A 3 -5.65 -13.42 -3.07
N LEU A 4 -6.94 -13.11 -3.22
CA LEU A 4 -8.03 -14.04 -2.88
C LEU A 4 -7.99 -15.32 -3.72
N GLY A 5 -7.69 -15.21 -5.02
CA GLY A 5 -7.57 -16.38 -5.87
C GLY A 5 -6.44 -17.31 -5.45
N ALA A 6 -5.26 -16.74 -5.15
CA ALA A 6 -4.12 -17.50 -4.68
C ALA A 6 -4.34 -18.12 -3.28
N ALA A 7 -4.98 -17.38 -2.38
CA ALA A 7 -5.35 -17.90 -1.06
C ALA A 7 -6.36 -19.06 -1.17
N THR A 8 -7.37 -18.93 -2.04
CA THR A 8 -8.36 -20.01 -2.26
C THR A 8 -7.72 -21.26 -2.81
N GLU A 9 -6.82 -21.15 -3.81
CA GLU A 9 -6.09 -22.29 -4.35
C GLU A 9 -5.27 -23.02 -3.28
N GLU A 10 -4.58 -22.27 -2.40
CA GLU A 10 -3.78 -22.83 -1.32
C GLU A 10 -4.64 -23.55 -0.27
N LEU A 11 -5.83 -23.03 0.04
CA LEU A 11 -6.74 -23.62 1.02
C LEU A 11 -7.52 -24.83 0.48
N THR A 12 -7.76 -24.93 -0.83
CA THR A 12 -8.57 -25.98 -1.44
C THR A 12 -8.14 -27.40 -1.04
N PRO A 13 -6.84 -27.78 -1.04
CA PRO A 13 -6.41 -29.12 -0.66
C PRO A 13 -6.64 -29.43 0.82
N THR A 14 -6.79 -28.43 1.68
CA THR A 14 -7.00 -28.58 3.12
C THR A 14 -8.46 -28.76 3.51
N GLY A 15 -9.38 -28.63 2.53
CA GLY A 15 -10.82 -28.69 2.78
C GLY A 15 -11.40 -27.43 3.44
N LEU A 16 -10.62 -26.36 3.54
CA LEU A 16 -11.07 -25.06 4.07
C LEU A 16 -11.71 -24.23 2.96
N ALA A 17 -12.76 -23.51 3.29
CA ALA A 17 -13.42 -22.54 2.41
C ALA A 17 -13.14 -21.11 2.89
N LEU A 18 -13.01 -20.17 1.95
CA LEU A 18 -12.81 -18.75 2.25
C LEU A 18 -14.16 -18.03 2.25
N THR A 19 -14.44 -17.30 3.33
CA THR A 19 -15.60 -16.42 3.46
C THR A 19 -15.12 -14.98 3.67
N LEU A 20 -15.65 -14.04 2.90
CA LEU A 20 -15.32 -12.63 3.06
C LEU A 20 -16.25 -12.01 4.11
N LEU A 21 -15.67 -11.38 5.12
CA LEU A 21 -16.40 -10.65 6.14
C LEU A 21 -16.03 -9.16 6.06
N PRO A 22 -17.03 -8.24 6.10
CA PRO A 22 -16.74 -6.83 6.21
C PRO A 22 -16.15 -6.51 7.59
N SER A 23 -15.13 -5.67 7.62
CA SER A 23 -14.51 -5.18 8.87
C SER A 23 -15.28 -4.01 9.49
N THR A 24 -16.07 -3.31 8.68
CA THR A 24 -16.85 -2.14 9.14
C THR A 24 -18.15 -2.57 9.80
N SER A 25 -18.31 -2.20 11.06
CA SER A 25 -19.60 -2.33 11.78
C SER A 25 -20.18 -0.94 11.97
N ARG A 26 -21.15 -0.56 11.13
CA ARG A 26 -21.99 0.61 11.42
C ARG A 26 -23.24 0.25 12.23
N ASP A 27 -23.52 -1.04 12.43
CA ASP A 27 -24.75 -1.53 13.04
C ASP A 27 -24.51 -2.71 13.99
N GLN A 28 -25.59 -3.17 14.63
CA GLN A 28 -25.62 -4.24 15.63
C GLN A 28 -25.11 -5.63 15.15
N VAL A 29 -24.87 -5.77 13.83
CA VAL A 29 -24.36 -7.02 13.23
C VAL A 29 -22.86 -6.95 13.12
N VAL A 30 -22.16 -7.81 13.83
CA VAL A 30 -20.69 -7.96 13.77
C VAL A 30 -20.39 -9.35 13.20
N PRO A 31 -20.17 -9.48 11.88
CA PRO A 31 -19.95 -10.80 11.26
C PRO A 31 -18.83 -11.62 11.91
N ALA A 32 -17.75 -10.96 12.34
CA ALA A 32 -16.65 -11.61 13.06
C ALA A 32 -17.08 -12.24 14.39
N ARG A 33 -18.18 -11.76 15.02
CA ARG A 33 -18.78 -12.33 16.22
C ARG A 33 -19.69 -13.51 15.89
N ASP A 34 -20.50 -13.39 14.85
CA ASP A 34 -21.71 -14.22 14.66
C ASP A 34 -21.50 -15.35 13.63
N VAL A 35 -20.51 -15.25 12.74
CA VAL A 35 -20.23 -16.30 11.73
C VAL A 35 -19.33 -17.38 12.33
N ALA A 36 -19.67 -18.66 12.07
CA ALA A 36 -18.81 -19.78 12.44
C ALA A 36 -17.56 -19.79 11.56
N LEU A 37 -16.38 -19.74 12.19
CA LEU A 37 -15.07 -19.68 11.54
C LEU A 37 -14.11 -20.62 12.27
N ASP A 38 -13.21 -21.26 11.53
CA ASP A 38 -12.07 -22.01 12.08
C ASP A 38 -10.84 -21.12 12.33
N GLY A 39 -10.74 -19.98 11.63
CA GLY A 39 -9.67 -18.98 11.76
C GLY A 39 -9.92 -17.81 10.85
N ALA A 40 -9.05 -16.78 10.86
CA ALA A 40 -9.22 -15.61 10.02
C ALA A 40 -7.90 -15.03 9.49
N LEU A 41 -7.92 -14.57 8.23
CA LEU A 41 -6.95 -13.64 7.68
C LEU A 41 -7.44 -12.22 7.95
N VAL A 42 -6.65 -11.44 8.68
CA VAL A 42 -6.92 -10.02 8.96
C VAL A 42 -6.12 -9.21 7.96
N TYR A 43 -6.78 -8.74 6.89
CA TYR A 43 -6.12 -8.09 5.77
C TYR A 43 -6.37 -6.59 5.76
N SER A 44 -5.32 -5.81 6.01
CA SER A 44 -5.34 -4.33 5.98
C SER A 44 -6.54 -3.72 6.72
N CYS A 45 -6.93 -4.32 7.85
CA CYS A 45 -8.06 -3.86 8.65
C CYS A 45 -7.68 -2.67 9.53
N ASP A 46 -8.67 -1.87 9.88
CA ASP A 46 -8.53 -0.88 10.94
C ASP A 46 -8.33 -1.59 12.28
N PRO A 47 -7.25 -1.29 13.04
CA PRO A 47 -6.99 -1.93 14.33
C PRO A 47 -8.06 -1.60 15.38
N ASP A 48 -8.74 -0.46 15.23
CA ASP A 48 -9.81 -0.03 16.13
C ASP A 48 -11.16 -0.67 15.75
N THR A 49 -11.17 -1.58 14.75
CA THR A 49 -12.40 -2.29 14.39
C THR A 49 -12.76 -3.32 15.45
N THR A 50 -14.03 -3.32 15.83
CA THR A 50 -14.57 -4.34 16.76
C THR A 50 -14.47 -5.76 16.20
N ALA A 51 -14.24 -5.91 14.89
CA ALA A 51 -14.07 -7.22 14.27
C ALA A 51 -12.84 -7.97 14.80
N ILE A 52 -11.68 -7.29 14.93
CA ILE A 52 -10.45 -7.90 15.47
C ILE A 52 -10.66 -8.31 16.92
N ASP A 53 -11.22 -7.43 17.75
CA ASP A 53 -11.51 -7.73 19.16
C ASP A 53 -12.38 -8.99 19.33
N TRP A 54 -13.37 -9.16 18.46
CA TRP A 54 -14.22 -10.36 18.52
C TRP A 54 -13.50 -11.61 18.06
N LEU A 55 -12.63 -11.54 17.04
CA LEU A 55 -11.82 -12.68 16.61
C LEU A 55 -10.85 -13.10 17.74
N GLU A 56 -10.22 -12.15 18.41
CA GLU A 56 -9.32 -12.40 19.55
C GLU A 56 -10.08 -13.01 20.74
N ARG A 57 -11.23 -12.44 21.12
CA ARG A 57 -12.08 -12.98 22.22
C ARG A 57 -12.56 -14.41 21.96
N ARG A 58 -12.75 -14.77 20.71
CA ARG A 58 -13.10 -16.14 20.29
C ARG A 58 -11.89 -17.08 20.28
N SER A 59 -10.69 -16.55 20.54
CA SER A 59 -9.42 -17.29 20.49
C SER A 59 -9.21 -18.05 19.18
N LEU A 60 -9.63 -17.44 18.08
CA LEU A 60 -9.46 -18.03 16.75
C LEU A 60 -8.01 -17.91 16.27
N PRO A 61 -7.49 -18.89 15.54
CA PRO A 61 -6.24 -18.74 14.79
C PRO A 61 -6.31 -17.53 13.85
N LEU A 62 -5.34 -16.62 13.98
CA LEU A 62 -5.27 -15.38 13.17
C LEU A 62 -3.96 -15.34 12.40
N VAL A 63 -4.01 -14.77 11.19
CA VAL A 63 -2.83 -14.36 10.42
C VAL A 63 -3.06 -12.92 9.94
N TYR A 64 -2.11 -12.06 10.21
CA TYR A 64 -2.14 -10.66 9.78
C TYR A 64 -1.53 -10.52 8.40
N VAL A 65 -2.17 -9.73 7.55
CA VAL A 65 -1.71 -9.45 6.19
C VAL A 65 -1.75 -7.94 5.97
N ASP A 66 -0.64 -7.35 5.54
CA ASP A 66 -0.50 -5.90 5.37
C ASP A 66 -0.87 -5.12 6.66
N GLN A 67 -0.46 -5.66 7.78
CA GLN A 67 -0.71 -5.15 9.13
C GLN A 67 0.59 -5.06 9.92
N GLU A 68 0.61 -4.22 10.95
CA GLU A 68 1.71 -4.22 11.91
C GLU A 68 1.80 -5.58 12.62
N PRO A 69 2.97 -6.25 12.58
CA PRO A 69 3.14 -7.53 13.24
C PRO A 69 2.88 -7.44 14.73
N ARG A 70 2.23 -8.46 15.30
CA ARG A 70 2.02 -8.60 16.75
C ARG A 70 2.66 -9.89 17.26
N GLU A 71 3.21 -9.83 18.46
CA GLU A 71 3.79 -11.00 19.11
C GLU A 71 2.76 -12.15 19.23
N GLY A 72 3.18 -13.34 18.86
CA GLY A 72 2.32 -14.53 18.92
C GLY A 72 1.34 -14.70 17.75
N ILE A 73 1.28 -13.78 16.80
CA ILE A 73 0.41 -13.86 15.62
C ILE A 73 1.28 -13.87 14.35
N ALA A 74 1.10 -14.87 13.49
CA ALA A 74 1.78 -14.91 12.21
C ALA A 74 1.38 -13.71 11.34
N ALA A 75 2.35 -13.14 10.63
CA ALA A 75 2.10 -12.02 9.74
C ALA A 75 2.76 -12.22 8.37
N VAL A 76 2.11 -11.74 7.33
CA VAL A 76 2.62 -11.75 5.95
C VAL A 76 2.50 -10.35 5.36
N ASN A 77 3.63 -9.71 5.13
CA ASN A 77 3.73 -8.37 4.56
C ASN A 77 4.63 -8.40 3.31
N VAL A 78 4.73 -7.29 2.62
CA VAL A 78 5.77 -7.06 1.62
C VAL A 78 6.79 -6.04 2.14
N ALA A 79 7.94 -5.94 1.50
CA ALA A 79 8.97 -4.95 1.84
C ALA A 79 8.58 -3.54 1.34
N ASP A 80 7.46 -2.99 1.87
CA ASP A 80 6.88 -1.70 1.45
C ASP A 80 7.91 -0.57 1.53
N ARG A 81 8.66 -0.50 2.64
CA ARG A 81 9.65 0.55 2.87
C ARG A 81 10.81 0.48 1.89
N ASP A 82 11.27 -0.72 1.55
CA ASP A 82 12.37 -0.91 0.59
C ASP A 82 11.92 -0.59 -0.84
N GLY A 83 10.70 -1.00 -1.21
CA GLY A 83 10.09 -0.64 -2.49
C GLY A 83 9.92 0.88 -2.63
N ALA A 84 9.45 1.55 -1.58
CA ALA A 84 9.30 3.00 -1.54
C ALA A 84 10.66 3.71 -1.65
N ARG A 85 11.72 3.20 -0.97
CA ARG A 85 13.10 3.70 -1.14
C ARG A 85 13.56 3.58 -2.58
N ALA A 86 13.29 2.45 -3.24
CA ALA A 86 13.68 2.26 -4.64
C ALA A 86 12.97 3.26 -5.56
N ALA A 87 11.68 3.50 -5.37
CA ALA A 87 10.90 4.48 -6.11
C ALA A 87 11.43 5.92 -5.92
N ALA A 88 11.69 6.33 -4.68
CA ALA A 88 12.23 7.66 -4.39
C ALA A 88 13.63 7.84 -4.96
N ARG A 89 14.51 6.85 -4.82
CA ARG A 89 15.86 6.87 -5.38
C ARG A 89 15.83 7.05 -6.90
N HIS A 90 14.94 6.36 -7.58
CA HIS A 90 14.75 6.49 -9.02
C HIS A 90 14.47 7.94 -9.45
N LEU A 91 13.54 8.64 -8.79
CA LEU A 91 13.26 10.04 -9.11
C LEU A 91 14.44 10.96 -8.76
N VAL A 92 15.12 10.73 -7.64
CA VAL A 92 16.31 11.52 -7.25
C VAL A 92 17.44 11.35 -8.26
N GLU A 93 17.69 10.13 -8.75
CA GLU A 93 18.69 9.80 -9.78
C GLU A 93 18.34 10.41 -11.14
N LEU A 94 17.06 10.55 -11.46
CA LEU A 94 16.57 11.27 -12.63
C LEU A 94 16.65 12.80 -12.49
N GLY A 95 17.15 13.31 -11.37
CA GLY A 95 17.39 14.74 -11.13
C GLY A 95 16.21 15.51 -10.57
N HIS A 96 15.10 14.84 -10.22
CA HIS A 96 13.96 15.53 -9.59
C HIS A 96 14.34 16.07 -8.20
N ARG A 97 13.92 17.32 -7.90
CA ARG A 97 14.15 18.01 -6.62
C ARG A 97 12.87 18.58 -6.05
N ARG A 98 11.87 18.86 -6.86
CA ARG A 98 10.51 19.20 -6.44
C ARG A 98 9.66 17.94 -6.56
N ILE A 99 9.45 17.27 -5.44
CA ILE A 99 8.75 15.97 -5.37
C ILE A 99 7.53 16.08 -4.47
N ALA A 100 6.41 15.55 -4.92
CA ALA A 100 5.24 15.33 -4.09
C ALA A 100 5.08 13.85 -3.76
N VAL A 101 4.44 13.57 -2.62
CA VAL A 101 4.05 12.24 -2.18
C VAL A 101 2.54 12.22 -1.97
N MET A 102 1.82 11.37 -2.69
CA MET A 102 0.40 11.14 -2.46
C MET A 102 0.23 9.87 -1.64
N THR A 103 -0.19 10.02 -0.38
CA THR A 103 -0.40 8.90 0.55
C THR A 103 -1.85 8.47 0.56
N ALA A 104 -2.13 7.25 1.03
CA ALA A 104 -3.47 6.79 1.38
C ALA A 104 -3.45 6.00 2.70
N GLY A 105 -4.61 5.81 3.29
CA GLY A 105 -4.74 5.05 4.53
C GLY A 105 -4.09 5.71 5.76
N LEU A 106 -3.90 7.03 5.78
CA LEU A 106 -3.46 7.80 6.93
C LEU A 106 -4.65 8.53 7.57
N HIS A 107 -4.66 8.68 8.91
CA HIS A 107 -5.72 9.42 9.61
C HIS A 107 -5.67 10.92 9.33
N GLY A 108 -6.76 11.60 9.61
CA GLY A 108 -6.93 13.03 9.54
C GLY A 108 -7.65 13.49 8.28
N GLU A 109 -7.84 14.80 8.14
CA GLU A 109 -8.49 15.38 6.98
C GLU A 109 -7.62 15.27 5.72
N PRO A 110 -8.22 15.08 4.52
CA PRO A 110 -7.47 15.11 3.27
C PRO A 110 -6.86 16.49 3.03
N GLY A 111 -5.69 16.52 2.40
CA GLY A 111 -5.01 17.78 2.07
C GLY A 111 -3.51 17.72 2.19
N ILE A 112 -2.87 18.87 1.94
CA ILE A 112 -1.43 19.03 2.10
C ILE A 112 -1.08 19.10 3.59
N VAL A 113 -0.16 18.24 4.01
CA VAL A 113 0.28 18.12 5.41
C VAL A 113 1.79 18.05 5.50
N ALA A 114 2.36 18.38 6.65
CA ALA A 114 3.76 18.07 6.91
C ALA A 114 3.94 16.55 7.07
N ALA A 115 5.07 16.02 6.60
CA ALA A 115 5.34 14.57 6.68
C ALA A 115 5.32 14.07 8.13
N ALA A 116 5.83 14.88 9.08
CA ALA A 116 5.80 14.55 10.49
C ALA A 116 4.38 14.42 11.04
N ASP A 117 3.47 15.33 10.63
CA ASP A 117 2.06 15.29 11.06
C ASP A 117 1.34 14.07 10.47
N ALA A 118 1.61 13.75 9.19
CA ALA A 118 1.08 12.54 8.55
C ALA A 118 1.50 11.27 9.30
N LEU A 119 2.75 11.20 9.77
CA LEU A 119 3.26 10.06 10.52
C LEU A 119 2.76 10.01 11.97
N ALA A 120 2.63 11.16 12.64
CA ALA A 120 2.20 11.24 14.04
C ALA A 120 0.78 10.73 14.26
N GLU A 121 -0.11 10.94 13.29
CA GLU A 121 -1.50 10.50 13.33
C GLU A 121 -1.71 9.07 12.83
N SER A 122 -0.66 8.37 12.40
CA SER A 122 -0.78 7.04 11.84
C SER A 122 -1.02 5.98 12.93
N GLY A 123 -2.14 5.30 12.87
CA GLY A 123 -2.43 4.10 13.68
C GLY A 123 -1.95 2.82 12.96
N SER A 124 -2.03 1.67 13.65
CA SER A 124 -1.49 0.39 13.16
C SER A 124 -2.17 -0.14 11.88
N TRP A 125 -3.43 0.18 11.62
CA TRP A 125 -4.11 -0.25 10.40
C TRP A 125 -3.57 0.41 9.13
N LYS A 126 -2.77 1.45 9.31
CA LYS A 126 -2.12 2.21 8.25
C LYS A 126 -0.68 1.78 8.01
N TYR A 127 -0.32 0.62 8.50
CA TYR A 127 1.01 0.06 8.40
C TYR A 127 1.63 0.26 7.01
N VAL A 128 0.94 -0.13 5.95
CA VAL A 128 1.42 0.00 4.56
C VAL A 128 1.67 1.46 4.19
N GLY A 129 0.71 2.36 4.46
CA GLY A 129 0.86 3.80 4.15
C GLY A 129 2.02 4.44 4.90
N ARG A 130 2.17 4.09 6.17
CA ARG A 130 3.28 4.54 7.03
C ARG A 130 4.63 4.03 6.52
N GLU A 131 4.76 2.75 6.22
CA GLU A 131 6.02 2.16 5.74
C GLU A 131 6.43 2.73 4.38
N ARG A 132 5.48 2.93 3.44
CA ARG A 132 5.76 3.57 2.16
C ARG A 132 6.21 5.03 2.35
N LEU A 133 5.51 5.82 3.16
CA LEU A 133 5.90 7.21 3.45
C LEU A 133 7.29 7.28 4.09
N LEU A 134 7.58 6.46 5.10
CA LEU A 134 8.91 6.37 5.70
C LEU A 134 9.98 6.01 4.68
N GLY A 135 9.69 5.06 3.77
CA GLY A 135 10.63 4.67 2.72
C GLY A 135 10.93 5.80 1.74
N TYR A 136 9.95 6.61 1.39
CA TYR A 136 10.20 7.82 0.58
C TYR A 136 11.07 8.82 1.32
N LEU A 137 10.76 9.11 2.58
CA LEU A 137 11.52 10.07 3.41
C LEU A 137 12.96 9.62 3.66
N ASP A 138 13.21 8.32 3.87
CA ASP A 138 14.56 7.75 4.04
C ASP A 138 15.51 8.12 2.89
N VAL A 139 15.00 8.46 1.72
CA VAL A 139 15.78 8.83 0.54
C VAL A 139 15.73 10.34 0.28
N LEU A 140 14.56 10.95 0.41
CA LEU A 140 14.36 12.35 0.07
C LEU A 140 15.05 13.30 1.06
N GLU A 141 14.93 13.05 2.35
CA GLU A 141 15.53 13.90 3.38
C GLU A 141 17.08 13.97 3.30
N PRO A 142 17.80 12.83 3.20
CA PRO A 142 19.25 12.87 3.01
C PRO A 142 19.69 13.54 1.71
N ALA A 143 18.82 13.56 0.67
CA ALA A 143 19.05 14.27 -0.58
C ALA A 143 18.74 15.78 -0.50
N GLY A 144 18.36 16.29 0.68
CA GLY A 144 17.97 17.69 0.90
C GLY A 144 16.63 18.06 0.28
N ILE A 145 15.76 17.09 0.06
CA ILE A 145 14.45 17.28 -0.56
C ILE A 145 13.36 17.15 0.52
N THR A 146 12.61 18.24 0.73
CA THR A 146 11.39 18.21 1.54
C THR A 146 10.21 18.01 0.60
N PRO A 147 9.55 16.82 0.60
CA PRO A 147 8.43 16.60 -0.30
C PRO A 147 7.18 17.35 0.16
N VAL A 148 6.34 17.71 -0.80
CA VAL A 148 4.95 18.08 -0.52
C VAL A 148 4.16 16.79 -0.30
N VAL A 149 3.65 16.56 0.91
CA VAL A 149 2.86 15.37 1.21
C VAL A 149 1.38 15.71 1.13
N TYR A 150 0.65 15.00 0.26
CA TYR A 150 -0.80 15.06 0.19
C TYR A 150 -1.39 13.81 0.84
N ARG A 151 -2.17 14.01 1.91
CA ARG A 151 -2.88 12.96 2.61
C ARG A 151 -4.23 12.74 1.96
N GLN A 152 -4.48 11.52 1.50
CA GLN A 152 -5.76 11.08 0.97
C GLN A 152 -6.35 9.99 1.87
N LEU A 153 -7.68 9.96 2.00
CA LEU A 153 -8.34 9.00 2.89
C LEU A 153 -8.45 7.61 2.24
N GLY A 154 -8.78 7.59 0.96
CA GLY A 154 -9.05 6.39 0.19
C GLY A 154 -7.99 6.08 -0.87
N ASN A 155 -8.19 4.95 -1.53
CA ASN A 155 -7.43 4.55 -2.71
C ASN A 155 -8.34 4.66 -3.95
N ASP A 156 -8.67 5.90 -4.30
CA ASP A 156 -9.61 6.25 -5.37
C ASP A 156 -8.95 7.19 -6.37
N ASP A 157 -9.14 6.93 -7.67
CA ASP A 157 -8.46 7.68 -8.73
C ASP A 157 -9.12 9.02 -9.06
N GLU A 158 -10.42 9.18 -8.85
CA GLU A 158 -11.11 10.47 -9.04
C GLU A 158 -10.73 11.44 -7.91
N GLU A 159 -10.73 10.97 -6.65
CA GLU A 159 -10.23 11.78 -5.53
C GLU A 159 -8.76 12.15 -5.73
N ALA A 160 -7.93 11.21 -6.20
CA ALA A 160 -6.53 11.47 -6.51
C ALA A 160 -6.35 12.48 -7.65
N ARG A 161 -7.21 12.45 -8.68
CA ARG A 161 -7.22 13.40 -9.78
C ARG A 161 -7.53 14.80 -9.30
N ASP A 162 -8.55 14.97 -8.46
CA ASP A 162 -8.93 16.27 -7.92
C ASP A 162 -7.81 16.85 -7.04
N ALA A 163 -7.25 16.04 -6.15
CA ALA A 163 -6.10 16.40 -5.32
C ALA A 163 -4.86 16.77 -6.12
N ALA A 164 -4.56 16.01 -7.17
CA ALA A 164 -3.40 16.24 -8.02
C ALA A 164 -3.52 17.50 -8.89
N ARG A 165 -4.72 17.94 -9.24
CA ARG A 165 -4.93 19.23 -9.91
C ARG A 165 -4.39 20.38 -9.07
N ASP A 166 -4.68 20.38 -7.77
CA ASP A 166 -4.19 21.42 -6.86
C ASP A 166 -2.67 21.34 -6.70
N LEU A 167 -2.11 20.12 -6.60
CA LEU A 167 -0.67 19.89 -6.47
C LEU A 167 0.12 20.30 -7.72
N LEU A 168 -0.46 20.09 -8.91
CA LEU A 168 0.20 20.34 -10.21
C LEU A 168 -0.09 21.73 -10.77
N ALA A 169 -0.99 22.48 -10.16
CA ALA A 169 -1.26 23.86 -10.53
C ALA A 169 -0.12 24.79 -10.09
N GLY A 170 0.21 25.77 -10.91
CA GLY A 170 1.20 26.81 -10.59
C GLY A 170 2.62 26.53 -11.06
N GLU A 171 3.50 27.54 -10.89
CA GLU A 171 4.87 27.52 -11.41
C GLU A 171 5.82 26.66 -10.60
N ASP A 172 5.60 26.57 -9.29
CA ASP A 172 6.43 25.79 -8.36
C ASP A 172 5.98 24.33 -8.22
N ARG A 173 5.15 23.84 -9.14
CA ARG A 173 4.62 22.49 -9.10
C ARG A 173 5.73 21.43 -8.98
N PRO A 174 5.44 20.27 -8.38
CA PRO A 174 6.36 19.14 -8.37
C PRO A 174 6.64 18.65 -9.79
N THR A 175 7.85 18.21 -10.04
CA THR A 175 8.26 17.57 -11.29
C THR A 175 8.28 16.05 -11.18
N GLY A 176 8.13 15.53 -9.97
CA GLY A 176 7.99 14.08 -9.69
C GLY A 176 6.93 13.84 -8.62
N VAL A 177 6.12 12.81 -8.80
CA VAL A 177 5.09 12.40 -7.86
C VAL A 177 5.26 10.93 -7.51
N LEU A 178 5.41 10.63 -6.22
CA LEU A 178 5.42 9.29 -5.64
C LEU A 178 4.03 8.99 -5.09
N CYS A 179 3.40 7.94 -5.59
CA CYS A 179 2.03 7.59 -5.23
C CYS A 179 1.99 6.33 -4.36
N TYR A 180 1.06 6.29 -3.42
CA TYR A 180 0.78 5.13 -2.60
C TYR A 180 0.45 3.87 -3.43
N SER A 181 -0.23 4.04 -4.56
CA SER A 181 -0.65 2.93 -5.42
C SER A 181 -0.70 3.34 -6.90
N ASP A 182 -0.87 2.36 -7.79
CA ASP A 182 -1.12 2.61 -9.22
C ASP A 182 -2.46 3.32 -9.46
N VAL A 183 -3.43 3.14 -8.55
CA VAL A 183 -4.73 3.84 -8.64
C VAL A 183 -4.53 5.34 -8.44
N LEU A 184 -3.80 5.74 -7.40
CA LEU A 184 -3.49 7.16 -7.19
C LEU A 184 -2.61 7.71 -8.29
N ALA A 185 -1.63 6.92 -8.78
CA ALA A 185 -0.77 7.31 -9.91
C ALA A 185 -1.58 7.57 -11.18
N HIS A 186 -2.59 6.78 -11.45
CA HIS A 186 -3.52 7.00 -12.57
C HIS A 186 -4.29 8.31 -12.42
N GLY A 187 -4.79 8.61 -11.22
CA GLY A 187 -5.43 9.90 -10.92
C GLY A 187 -4.51 11.10 -11.20
N VAL A 188 -3.22 10.98 -10.79
CA VAL A 188 -2.20 12.01 -11.07
C VAL A 188 -1.97 12.19 -12.58
N VAL A 189 -1.87 11.10 -13.36
CA VAL A 189 -1.71 11.16 -14.83
C VAL A 189 -2.90 11.88 -15.44
N ARG A 190 -4.13 11.57 -15.04
CA ARG A 190 -5.35 12.23 -15.54
C ARG A 190 -5.39 13.73 -15.19
N ALA A 191 -4.97 14.08 -13.96
CA ALA A 191 -4.86 15.47 -13.56
C ALA A 191 -3.84 16.26 -14.40
N ALA A 192 -2.70 15.64 -14.70
CA ALA A 192 -1.70 16.22 -15.60
C ALA A 192 -2.28 16.47 -17.00
N GLU A 193 -2.99 15.50 -17.56
CA GLU A 193 -3.67 15.64 -18.86
C GLU A 193 -4.69 16.79 -18.85
N ASP A 194 -5.51 16.93 -17.81
CA ASP A 194 -6.47 18.03 -17.64
C ASP A 194 -5.81 19.41 -17.63
N LEU A 195 -4.59 19.50 -17.08
CA LEU A 195 -3.80 20.72 -17.02
C LEU A 195 -2.92 20.96 -18.26
N GLY A 196 -2.99 20.07 -19.25
CA GLY A 196 -2.16 20.13 -20.46
C GLY A 196 -0.68 19.82 -20.20
N LEU A 197 -0.36 19.16 -19.09
CA LEU A 197 0.98 18.69 -18.74
C LEU A 197 1.23 17.31 -19.35
N ARG A 198 2.45 17.07 -19.78
CA ARG A 198 2.86 15.78 -20.34
C ARG A 198 3.51 14.93 -19.28
N VAL A 199 3.11 13.67 -19.22
CA VAL A 199 3.77 12.64 -18.44
C VAL A 199 4.52 11.74 -19.43
N PRO A 200 5.86 11.62 -19.36
CA PRO A 200 6.73 12.04 -18.24
C PRO A 200 7.42 13.39 -18.38
N GLU A 201 7.31 14.12 -19.52
CA GLU A 201 8.19 15.24 -19.87
C GLU A 201 8.07 16.44 -18.92
N ASP A 202 6.88 16.76 -18.43
CA ASP A 202 6.62 17.89 -17.54
C ASP A 202 6.49 17.45 -16.06
N VAL A 203 6.05 16.20 -15.83
CA VAL A 203 5.96 15.55 -14.51
C VAL A 203 6.14 14.05 -14.61
N SER A 204 7.04 13.49 -13.83
CA SER A 204 7.23 12.04 -13.67
C SER A 204 6.31 11.48 -12.58
N VAL A 205 5.71 10.32 -12.82
CA VAL A 205 4.78 9.68 -11.87
C VAL A 205 5.22 8.25 -11.59
N VAL A 206 5.30 7.88 -10.31
CA VAL A 206 5.64 6.52 -9.86
C VAL A 206 4.49 5.98 -9.03
N GLY A 207 3.99 4.80 -9.39
CA GLY A 207 2.96 4.06 -8.67
C GLY A 207 3.52 3.02 -7.69
N PHE A 208 2.63 2.20 -7.17
CA PHE A 208 2.93 1.04 -6.35
C PHE A 208 1.88 -0.04 -6.63
N ASP A 209 2.26 -1.33 -6.54
CA ASP A 209 1.51 -2.57 -6.67
C ASP A 209 1.81 -3.36 -7.95
N ASP A 210 2.19 -2.73 -9.05
CA ASP A 210 2.26 -3.30 -10.41
C ASP A 210 0.98 -4.04 -10.80
N SER A 211 -0.14 -3.38 -10.53
CA SER A 211 -1.47 -3.87 -10.87
C SER A 211 -1.67 -3.91 -12.39
N PRO A 212 -2.69 -4.62 -12.90
CA PRO A 212 -3.01 -4.59 -14.33
C PRO A 212 -3.24 -3.18 -14.89
N LEU A 213 -3.60 -2.20 -14.04
CA LEU A 213 -3.76 -0.80 -14.42
C LEU A 213 -2.44 -0.22 -14.92
N ALA A 214 -1.32 -0.48 -14.23
CA ALA A 214 -0.01 0.08 -14.56
C ALA A 214 0.45 -0.18 -16.01
N SER A 215 0.07 -1.31 -16.60
CA SER A 215 0.42 -1.67 -17.97
C SER A 215 -0.63 -1.25 -19.02
N ARG A 216 -1.84 -0.87 -18.59
CA ARG A 216 -2.96 -0.54 -19.50
C ARG A 216 -3.15 0.94 -19.73
N VAL A 217 -2.76 1.78 -18.80
CA VAL A 217 -2.83 3.25 -18.94
C VAL A 217 -1.74 3.77 -19.86
N ARG A 218 -1.87 5.03 -20.28
CA ARG A 218 -0.87 5.73 -21.09
C ARG A 218 -0.55 7.07 -20.44
N PRO A 219 0.77 7.34 -20.23
CA PRO A 219 1.90 6.42 -20.37
C PRO A 219 1.77 5.21 -19.43
N THR A 220 2.48 4.08 -19.74
CA THR A 220 2.53 2.94 -18.81
C THR A 220 3.30 3.32 -17.57
N LEU A 221 2.80 2.92 -16.38
CA LEU A 221 3.34 3.39 -15.10
C LEU A 221 4.63 2.69 -14.69
N THR A 222 5.65 3.47 -14.39
CA THR A 222 6.74 3.06 -13.49
C THR A 222 6.13 2.82 -12.13
N THR A 223 6.38 1.65 -11.52
CA THR A 223 5.70 1.23 -10.30
C THR A 223 6.54 0.24 -9.51
N VAL A 224 6.21 0.04 -8.24
CA VAL A 224 6.82 -1.00 -7.40
C VAL A 224 5.95 -2.25 -7.44
N ARG A 225 6.52 -3.34 -7.95
CA ARG A 225 5.86 -4.65 -7.97
C ARG A 225 5.90 -5.32 -6.61
N GLN A 226 4.76 -5.87 -6.21
CA GLN A 226 4.65 -6.80 -5.09
C GLN A 226 4.08 -8.16 -5.57
N ASP A 227 4.54 -9.26 -4.99
CA ASP A 227 3.98 -10.59 -5.28
C ASP A 227 2.68 -10.81 -4.50
N VAL A 228 1.59 -10.23 -5.01
CA VAL A 228 0.25 -10.35 -4.41
C VAL A 228 -0.22 -11.80 -4.33
N ALA A 229 0.12 -12.63 -5.33
CA ALA A 229 -0.24 -14.04 -5.33
C ALA A 229 0.58 -14.84 -4.31
N GLY A 230 1.89 -14.59 -4.23
CA GLY A 230 2.76 -15.17 -3.20
C GLY A 230 2.31 -14.80 -1.79
N LYS A 231 1.91 -13.53 -1.58
CA LYS A 231 1.34 -13.06 -0.32
C LYS A 231 0.06 -13.84 0.04
N GLY A 232 -0.84 -14.05 -0.92
CA GLY A 232 -2.06 -14.84 -0.71
C GLY A 232 -1.76 -16.29 -0.33
N ARG A 233 -0.84 -16.96 -1.03
CA ARG A 233 -0.41 -18.32 -0.70
C ARG A 233 0.22 -18.42 0.68
N ALA A 234 1.18 -17.55 0.98
CA ALA A 234 1.87 -17.56 2.27
C ALA A 234 0.90 -17.33 3.44
N ALA A 235 -0.03 -16.38 3.31
CA ALA A 235 -1.03 -16.11 4.33
C ALA A 235 -1.99 -17.30 4.53
N ALA A 236 -2.45 -17.92 3.45
CA ALA A 236 -3.35 -19.07 3.50
C ALA A 236 -2.65 -20.30 4.10
N ALA A 237 -1.40 -20.58 3.72
CA ALA A 237 -0.62 -21.67 4.30
C ALA A 237 -0.40 -21.48 5.81
N ALA A 238 -0.04 -20.27 6.23
CA ALA A 238 0.12 -19.94 7.64
C ALA A 238 -1.20 -20.13 8.44
N LEU A 239 -2.34 -19.69 7.85
CA LEU A 239 -3.64 -19.87 8.50
C LEU A 239 -4.04 -21.33 8.59
N ALA A 240 -3.86 -22.13 7.52
CA ALA A 240 -4.16 -23.57 7.55
C ALA A 240 -3.33 -24.28 8.63
N ALA A 241 -2.04 -23.96 8.74
CA ALA A 241 -1.18 -24.51 9.78
C ALA A 241 -1.62 -24.08 11.20
N ALA A 242 -2.03 -22.81 11.39
CA ALA A 242 -2.55 -22.32 12.65
C ALA A 242 -3.86 -23.02 13.06
N ILE A 243 -4.78 -23.24 12.12
CA ILE A 243 -6.03 -23.97 12.37
C ILE A 243 -5.75 -25.44 12.75
N GLU A 244 -4.85 -26.11 12.04
CA GLU A 244 -4.50 -27.51 12.34
C GLU A 244 -3.80 -27.63 13.70
N ALA A 245 -2.91 -26.70 14.04
CA ALA A 245 -2.30 -26.65 15.36
C ALA A 245 -3.34 -26.46 16.48
N ALA A 246 -4.31 -25.57 16.28
CA ALA A 246 -5.39 -25.36 17.25
C ALA A 246 -6.27 -26.62 17.41
N ARG A 247 -6.54 -27.36 16.35
CA ARG A 247 -7.32 -28.61 16.38
C ARG A 247 -6.59 -29.74 17.11
N THR A 248 -5.27 -29.77 17.01
CA THR A 248 -4.44 -30.85 17.60
C THR A 248 -3.84 -30.47 18.97
N GLY A 249 -4.11 -29.27 19.49
CA GLY A 249 -3.55 -28.76 20.74
C GLY A 249 -2.05 -28.41 20.64
N GLY A 250 -1.56 -28.17 19.43
CA GLY A 250 -0.18 -27.74 19.14
C GLY A 250 -0.02 -26.22 19.14
N THR A 251 1.21 -25.77 18.83
CA THR A 251 1.53 -24.36 18.65
C THR A 251 1.53 -24.01 17.15
N GLY A 252 0.72 -23.03 16.76
CA GLY A 252 0.68 -22.52 15.38
C GLY A 252 1.90 -21.66 15.04
N PRO A 253 2.04 -21.29 13.74
CA PRO A 253 3.10 -20.40 13.29
C PRO A 253 2.94 -19.00 13.90
N THR A 254 4.07 -18.36 14.21
CA THR A 254 4.14 -16.98 14.72
C THR A 254 5.11 -16.14 13.90
N ASP A 255 5.60 -16.67 12.79
CA ASP A 255 6.62 -16.01 11.98
C ASP A 255 6.07 -14.77 11.26
N HIS A 256 6.92 -13.76 11.11
CA HIS A 256 6.67 -12.63 10.25
C HIS A 256 7.38 -12.84 8.90
N VAL A 257 6.60 -13.14 7.87
CA VAL A 257 7.08 -13.31 6.50
C VAL A 257 7.02 -11.97 5.79
N VAL A 258 8.14 -11.51 5.23
CA VAL A 258 8.23 -10.29 4.42
C VAL A 258 8.65 -10.66 3.01
N LEU A 259 7.76 -10.49 2.04
CA LEU A 259 8.07 -10.76 0.63
C LEU A 259 8.77 -9.56 -0.01
N PRO A 260 9.73 -9.80 -0.93
CA PRO A 260 10.44 -8.71 -1.59
C PRO A 260 9.52 -7.91 -2.53
N THR A 261 9.96 -6.67 -2.81
CA THR A 261 9.38 -5.79 -3.82
C THR A 261 10.43 -5.42 -4.86
N GLU A 262 10.00 -5.01 -6.06
CA GLU A 262 10.86 -4.67 -7.18
C GLU A 262 10.35 -3.41 -7.90
N LEU A 263 11.22 -2.44 -8.18
CA LEU A 263 10.88 -1.30 -9.04
C LEU A 263 10.85 -1.74 -10.50
N VAL A 264 9.72 -1.51 -11.15
CA VAL A 264 9.50 -1.77 -12.58
C VAL A 264 9.42 -0.43 -13.31
N VAL A 265 10.51 -0.07 -14.01
CA VAL A 265 10.59 1.18 -14.76
C VAL A 265 9.85 1.04 -16.10
N ARG A 266 8.98 2.02 -16.39
CA ARG A 266 8.19 2.12 -17.63
C ARG A 266 8.19 3.57 -18.16
N ASP A 267 7.12 3.96 -18.83
CA ASP A 267 7.06 5.20 -19.64
C ASP A 267 6.70 6.46 -18.83
N SER A 268 6.22 6.33 -17.57
CA SER A 268 5.73 7.47 -16.78
C SER A 268 6.82 8.26 -16.04
N THR A 269 8.09 7.93 -16.26
CA THR A 269 9.23 8.65 -15.64
C THR A 269 10.30 9.00 -16.66
N ALA A 270 10.85 10.20 -16.54
CA ALA A 270 11.97 10.71 -17.36
C ALA A 270 12.88 11.60 -16.52
N ARG A 271 13.95 12.10 -17.11
CA ARG A 271 14.82 13.10 -16.46
C ARG A 271 14.03 14.36 -16.14
N ALA A 272 14.33 14.96 -14.99
CA ALA A 272 13.67 16.19 -14.56
C ALA A 272 13.84 17.31 -15.61
N PRO A 273 12.81 18.12 -15.82
CA PRO A 273 12.89 19.27 -16.73
C PRO A 273 14.09 20.17 -16.42
N GLY A 274 14.93 20.45 -17.42
CA GLY A 274 16.12 21.31 -17.27
C GLY A 274 17.33 20.69 -16.57
N TRP A 275 17.29 19.40 -16.20
CA TRP A 275 18.43 18.72 -15.60
C TRP A 275 19.45 18.27 -16.64
N SER A 276 20.68 18.76 -16.54
CA SER A 276 21.79 18.49 -17.48
C SER A 276 22.76 17.40 -17.00
N GLY A 277 22.46 16.75 -15.85
CA GLY A 277 23.33 15.74 -15.25
C GLY A 277 24.44 16.31 -14.37
N PRO A 278 25.06 15.48 -13.53
CA PRO A 278 26.31 15.89 -12.88
C PRO A 278 27.39 16.03 -13.97
N GLY A 279 28.04 17.20 -13.99
CA GLY A 279 29.21 17.45 -14.82
C GLY A 279 30.40 16.61 -14.42
#